data_d62c3ebe6d194f05b7c45c237092dd3e
#
_entry.id   d62c3ebe6d194f05b7c45c237092dd3e
#
_cell.length_a   1.000
_cell.length_b   1.000
_cell.length_c   1.000
_cell.angle_alpha   90.00
_cell.angle_beta   90.00
_cell.angle_gamma   90.00
#
_symmetry.space_group_name_H-M   'P 1'
#
loop_
_entity.id
_entity.type
_entity.pdbx_description
1 polymer ?
#
loop_
_entity_poly.entity_id
_entity_poly.type
_entity_poly.pdbx_seq_one_letter_code
_entity_poly.pdbx_strand_id
1 'polypeptide(L)'
;MVKDNLAHQIVATPKDEIVIDEIPVKWCTVSLSEIIERGKRLEASVYDVEAKQAREIIADAKYPLTTLGGADGMTTSYTGARFKRIWVEKSDYPIYQPSTIMDIKPSPDGYISAVTDTDIDALRVSKGQVLMTCSGTIGKVSFVSDTMDNLIFSHDLLRINCKKPSDAGYVYAYLKSKVGNKILLTNSYGAVITHIEPEHLATVPIPDAPDALKLKIGNLVIRSYTLRDESNTLIDEATKLLIEELKLPAIDNFEVDCFKKDAPVETFNVKLSEMNYRLEASYHVPIVDAIVKHFEKYAAEVTIIGDKRISNNVFLPGRFKRVYVDEGYGRVFFGGKQLFELDPTNTKYLSISKHDKRMKEELELKENLRNL
;
A
#
# COMPACT_ATOMS: atom_id res chain seq x y z
N MET A 1 17.95 9.00 -36.83
CA MET A 1 17.47 7.60 -36.88
C MET A 1 18.03 6.89 -35.64
N VAL A 2 17.36 7.01 -34.50
CA VAL A 2 17.62 6.19 -33.30
C VAL A 2 16.26 5.80 -32.79
N LYS A 3 15.67 4.80 -33.45
CA LYS A 3 14.43 4.11 -33.03
C LYS A 3 14.75 2.69 -32.55
N ASP A 4 15.83 2.54 -31.80
CA ASP A 4 16.06 1.28 -31.09
C ASP A 4 15.59 1.44 -29.64
N ASN A 5 14.44 0.99 -29.48
CA ASN A 5 13.54 0.87 -28.37
C ASN A 5 14.21 0.27 -27.14
N LEU A 6 14.79 1.10 -26.29
CA LEU A 6 15.16 0.71 -24.90
C LEU A 6 13.97 0.09 -24.15
N ALA A 7 12.74 0.50 -24.47
CA ALA A 7 11.53 -0.09 -23.88
C ALA A 7 11.33 -1.57 -24.27
N HIS A 8 11.73 -1.99 -25.47
CA HIS A 8 11.67 -3.40 -25.88
C HIS A 8 12.75 -4.27 -25.22
N GLN A 9 13.89 -3.68 -24.79
CA GLN A 9 14.91 -4.42 -24.06
C GLN A 9 14.52 -4.65 -22.59
N ILE A 10 13.65 -3.82 -22.02
CA ILE A 10 13.19 -3.93 -20.64
C ILE A 10 12.12 -5.04 -20.48
N VAL A 11 11.43 -5.42 -21.54
CA VAL A 11 10.38 -6.48 -21.57
C VAL A 11 10.91 -7.84 -22.00
N ALA A 12 12.22 -7.95 -22.26
CA ALA A 12 12.80 -9.24 -22.58
C ALA A 12 12.63 -10.23 -21.42
N THR A 13 12.16 -11.43 -21.73
CA THR A 13 12.20 -12.58 -20.82
C THR A 13 13.60 -12.71 -20.22
N PRO A 14 13.73 -12.95 -18.91
CA PRO A 14 15.03 -13.04 -18.25
C PRO A 14 15.92 -14.03 -19.01
N LYS A 15 17.00 -13.58 -19.57
CA LYS A 15 18.02 -14.47 -20.12
C LYS A 15 18.78 -15.10 -18.96
N ASP A 16 19.07 -16.38 -19.06
CA ASP A 16 19.65 -17.21 -17.98
C ASP A 16 21.01 -16.72 -17.43
N GLU A 17 21.63 -15.70 -18.05
CA GLU A 17 22.95 -15.20 -17.70
C GLU A 17 23.05 -13.67 -17.83
N ILE A 18 22.23 -12.90 -17.10
CA ILE A 18 22.50 -11.45 -17.02
C ILE A 18 23.33 -11.16 -15.80
N VAL A 19 24.59 -10.77 -16.01
CA VAL A 19 25.45 -10.21 -14.97
C VAL A 19 24.96 -8.79 -14.67
N ILE A 20 24.83 -8.43 -13.39
CA ILE A 20 24.30 -7.12 -12.96
C ILE A 20 25.08 -5.94 -13.57
N ASP A 21 26.38 -6.16 -13.82
CA ASP A 21 27.28 -5.17 -14.43
C ASP A 21 26.96 -4.88 -15.90
N GLU A 22 26.07 -5.67 -16.54
CA GLU A 22 25.65 -5.51 -17.93
C GLU A 22 24.32 -4.74 -18.10
N ILE A 23 23.68 -4.31 -17.00
CA ILE A 23 22.47 -3.50 -17.08
C ILE A 23 22.85 -2.12 -17.63
N PRO A 24 22.39 -1.72 -18.83
CA PRO A 24 22.79 -0.45 -19.42
C PRO A 24 22.29 0.71 -18.57
N VAL A 25 23.16 1.68 -18.32
CA VAL A 25 22.78 2.93 -17.65
C VAL A 25 21.77 3.67 -18.51
N LYS A 26 20.61 3.99 -17.97
CA LYS A 26 19.59 4.81 -18.63
C LYS A 26 20.07 6.25 -18.67
N TRP A 27 20.16 6.83 -19.86
CA TRP A 27 20.53 8.22 -20.07
C TRP A 27 19.71 8.86 -21.18
N CYS A 28 19.55 10.17 -21.13
CA CYS A 28 18.96 10.96 -22.20
C CYS A 28 19.62 12.33 -22.27
N THR A 29 19.48 12.99 -23.41
CA THR A 29 19.85 14.38 -23.61
C THR A 29 18.62 15.25 -23.31
N VAL A 30 18.87 16.44 -22.76
CA VAL A 30 17.86 17.45 -22.45
C VAL A 30 18.25 18.75 -23.10
N SER A 31 17.34 19.36 -23.84
CA SER A 31 17.57 20.65 -24.48
C SER A 31 17.44 21.82 -23.49
N LEU A 32 18.07 22.94 -23.77
CA LEU A 32 17.92 24.14 -22.96
C LEU A 32 16.48 24.66 -22.96
N SER A 33 15.74 24.53 -24.06
CA SER A 33 14.31 24.87 -24.12
C SER A 33 13.49 24.03 -23.15
N GLU A 34 13.74 22.72 -23.10
CA GLU A 34 13.07 21.81 -22.20
C GLU A 34 13.36 22.14 -20.72
N ILE A 35 14.58 22.57 -20.41
CA ILE A 35 14.95 23.05 -19.07
C ILE A 35 14.18 24.31 -18.68
N ILE A 36 14.06 25.26 -19.62
CA ILE A 36 13.31 26.52 -19.43
C ILE A 36 11.83 26.24 -19.21
N GLU A 37 11.22 25.39 -20.02
CA GLU A 37 9.80 24.98 -19.92
C GLU A 37 9.49 24.30 -18.61
N ARG A 38 10.47 23.57 -18.04
CA ARG A 38 10.35 22.89 -16.75
C ARG A 38 10.76 23.74 -15.56
N GLY A 39 10.69 25.06 -15.68
CA GLY A 39 10.97 25.98 -14.58
C GLY A 39 12.45 26.04 -14.20
N LYS A 40 13.35 25.79 -15.15
CA LYS A 40 14.82 25.80 -14.98
C LYS A 40 15.35 24.80 -13.95
N ARG A 41 14.64 23.69 -13.79
CA ARG A 41 15.05 22.58 -12.91
C ARG A 41 16.16 21.78 -13.59
N LEU A 42 17.15 21.32 -12.78
CA LEU A 42 18.31 20.56 -13.26
C LEU A 42 18.41 19.15 -12.65
N GLU A 43 17.46 18.77 -11.80
CA GLU A 43 17.44 17.45 -11.18
C GLU A 43 17.12 16.36 -12.20
N ALA A 44 17.95 15.31 -12.26
CA ALA A 44 17.79 14.21 -13.20
C ALA A 44 16.40 13.54 -13.14
N SER A 45 15.78 13.49 -11.95
CA SER A 45 14.45 12.92 -11.75
C SER A 45 13.34 13.63 -12.53
N VAL A 46 13.51 14.93 -12.84
CA VAL A 46 12.57 15.71 -13.66
C VAL A 46 12.59 15.25 -15.12
N TYR A 47 13.73 14.73 -15.55
CA TYR A 47 14.00 14.29 -16.92
C TYR A 47 14.11 12.77 -17.05
N ASP A 48 13.42 12.05 -16.16
CA ASP A 48 13.34 10.60 -16.21
C ASP A 48 12.97 10.11 -17.61
N VAL A 49 13.77 9.18 -18.13
CA VAL A 49 13.65 8.68 -19.52
C VAL A 49 12.29 8.06 -19.78
N GLU A 50 11.77 7.29 -18.81
CA GLU A 50 10.48 6.63 -18.94
C GLU A 50 9.33 7.65 -18.91
N ALA A 51 9.48 8.73 -18.13
CA ALA A 51 8.51 9.81 -18.11
C ALA A 51 8.53 10.65 -19.42
N LYS A 52 9.69 10.82 -20.02
CA LYS A 52 9.81 11.46 -21.35
C LYS A 52 9.07 10.64 -22.41
N GLN A 53 9.32 9.33 -22.45
CA GLN A 53 8.59 8.40 -23.32
C GLN A 53 7.08 8.39 -23.02
N ALA A 54 6.68 8.43 -21.75
CA ALA A 54 5.27 8.48 -21.36
C ALA A 54 4.58 9.75 -21.90
N ARG A 55 5.27 10.90 -21.91
CA ARG A 55 4.74 12.15 -22.50
C ARG A 55 4.61 12.06 -24.01
N GLU A 56 5.58 11.46 -24.70
CA GLU A 56 5.51 11.22 -26.14
C GLU A 56 4.31 10.30 -26.47
N ILE A 57 4.11 9.23 -25.70
CA ILE A 57 2.97 8.30 -25.87
C ILE A 57 1.62 9.03 -25.74
N ILE A 58 1.46 9.90 -24.73
CA ILE A 58 0.18 10.60 -24.57
C ILE A 58 0.01 11.78 -25.54
N ALA A 59 1.09 12.37 -26.02
CA ALA A 59 1.01 13.40 -27.06
C ALA A 59 0.43 12.84 -28.36
N ASP A 60 0.71 11.56 -28.66
CA ASP A 60 0.17 10.82 -29.80
C ASP A 60 -1.15 10.09 -29.46
N ALA A 61 -1.78 10.41 -28.30
CA ALA A 61 -3.00 9.74 -27.88
C ALA A 61 -4.15 10.03 -28.86
N LYS A 62 -5.04 9.05 -29.02
CA LYS A 62 -6.21 9.14 -29.89
C LYS A 62 -7.16 10.29 -29.55
N TYR A 63 -7.17 10.70 -28.28
CA TYR A 63 -8.10 11.71 -27.75
C TYR A 63 -7.33 12.99 -27.37
N PRO A 64 -7.97 14.16 -27.43
CA PRO A 64 -7.34 15.41 -27.03
C PRO A 64 -6.90 15.34 -25.57
N LEU A 65 -5.85 16.09 -25.23
CA LEU A 65 -5.36 16.19 -23.87
C LEU A 65 -6.08 17.31 -23.13
N THR A 66 -6.42 17.07 -21.89
CA THR A 66 -6.74 18.06 -20.87
C THR A 66 -5.77 17.91 -19.70
N THR A 67 -5.99 18.61 -18.60
CA THR A 67 -5.19 18.50 -17.37
C THR A 67 -6.01 17.89 -16.23
N LEU A 68 -5.33 17.34 -15.24
CA LEU A 68 -6.02 16.86 -14.05
C LEU A 68 -6.67 18.01 -13.29
N GLY A 69 -5.99 19.14 -13.09
CA GLY A 69 -6.55 20.31 -12.38
C GLY A 69 -6.61 21.57 -13.22
N GLY A 70 -6.87 22.70 -12.55
CA GLY A 70 -7.08 23.99 -13.20
C GLY A 70 -8.52 24.24 -13.64
N ALA A 71 -8.77 25.40 -14.28
CA ALA A 71 -10.13 25.82 -14.65
C ALA A 71 -10.84 24.79 -15.55
N ASP A 72 -10.12 24.33 -16.59
CA ASP A 72 -10.63 23.37 -17.58
C ASP A 72 -10.27 21.93 -17.28
N GLY A 73 -9.57 21.67 -16.16
CA GLY A 73 -9.17 20.32 -15.75
C GLY A 73 -10.32 19.47 -15.21
N MET A 74 -10.07 18.17 -15.10
CA MET A 74 -11.08 17.18 -14.70
C MET A 74 -11.33 17.14 -13.19
N THR A 75 -10.40 17.65 -12.38
CA THR A 75 -10.43 17.49 -10.91
C THR A 75 -10.12 18.77 -10.16
N THR A 76 -10.47 18.77 -8.89
CA THR A 76 -9.91 19.65 -7.86
C THR A 76 -9.17 18.78 -6.84
N SER A 77 -8.10 19.28 -6.25
CA SER A 77 -7.34 18.54 -5.25
C SER A 77 -6.91 19.46 -4.11
N TYR A 78 -6.77 18.86 -2.92
CA TYR A 78 -6.35 19.55 -1.71
C TYR A 78 -5.66 18.58 -0.75
N THR A 79 -4.90 19.12 0.20
CA THR A 79 -4.39 18.41 1.37
C THR A 79 -5.10 18.89 2.62
N GLY A 80 -5.16 18.07 3.67
CA GLY A 80 -5.62 18.53 4.99
C GLY A 80 -4.68 19.57 5.58
N ALA A 81 -5.18 20.39 6.51
CA ALA A 81 -4.34 21.30 7.28
C ALA A 81 -3.34 20.53 8.15
N ARG A 82 -2.13 21.06 8.31
CA ARG A 82 -1.17 20.50 9.26
C ARG A 82 -1.59 20.84 10.68
N PHE A 83 -1.51 19.87 11.57
CA PHE A 83 -1.87 20.03 12.97
C PHE A 83 -0.99 19.19 13.89
N LYS A 84 -0.92 19.58 15.16
CA LYS A 84 -0.25 18.81 16.21
C LYS A 84 -1.22 17.76 16.76
N ARG A 85 -0.90 16.48 16.63
CA ARG A 85 -1.72 15.38 17.13
C ARG A 85 -1.61 15.29 18.65
N ILE A 86 -2.76 15.23 19.32
CA ILE A 86 -2.85 14.91 20.74
C ILE A 86 -3.34 13.47 20.84
N TRP A 87 -2.40 12.57 21.09
CA TRP A 87 -2.67 11.13 21.15
C TRP A 87 -3.37 10.77 22.46
N VAL A 88 -4.32 9.86 22.38
CA VAL A 88 -5.04 9.27 23.52
C VAL A 88 -5.17 7.76 23.30
N GLU A 89 -5.39 7.00 24.38
CA GLU A 89 -5.54 5.55 24.28
C GLU A 89 -6.80 5.15 23.51
N LYS A 90 -7.90 5.90 23.68
CA LYS A 90 -9.19 5.63 23.05
C LYS A 90 -9.97 6.93 22.84
N SER A 91 -10.57 7.06 21.66
CA SER A 91 -11.55 8.10 21.34
C SER A 91 -12.40 7.68 20.13
N ASP A 92 -13.36 8.53 19.75
CA ASP A 92 -14.17 8.36 18.53
C ASP A 92 -13.44 8.82 17.25
N TYR A 93 -12.14 9.17 17.35
CA TYR A 93 -11.35 9.73 16.26
C TYR A 93 -10.11 8.88 15.97
N PRO A 94 -10.29 7.65 15.41
CA PRO A 94 -9.16 6.86 14.91
C PRO A 94 -8.54 7.59 13.72
N ILE A 95 -7.20 7.77 13.72
CA ILE A 95 -6.49 8.43 12.63
C ILE A 95 -5.65 7.44 11.83
N TYR A 96 -5.74 7.56 10.51
CA TYR A 96 -5.05 6.70 9.54
C TYR A 96 -3.91 7.46 8.87
N GLN A 97 -2.83 6.75 8.55
CA GLN A 97 -1.68 7.31 7.84
C GLN A 97 -1.79 7.09 6.33
N PRO A 98 -1.19 7.97 5.51
CA PRO A 98 -1.19 7.82 4.05
C PRO A 98 -0.61 6.48 3.57
N SER A 99 0.26 5.84 4.35
CA SER A 99 0.85 4.55 4.01
C SER A 99 -0.16 3.40 3.95
N THR A 100 -1.32 3.54 4.62
CA THR A 100 -2.34 2.48 4.70
C THR A 100 -3.40 2.54 3.60
N ILE A 101 -3.38 3.55 2.72
CA ILE A 101 -4.38 3.66 1.63
C ILE A 101 -4.32 2.49 0.63
N MET A 102 -3.21 1.76 0.61
CA MET A 102 -3.02 0.58 -0.26
C MET A 102 -3.41 -0.73 0.43
N ASP A 103 -3.64 -0.72 1.72
CA ASP A 103 -3.98 -1.93 2.47
C ASP A 103 -5.39 -2.43 2.08
N ILE A 104 -5.60 -3.73 2.06
CA ILE A 104 -6.91 -4.35 1.78
C ILE A 104 -7.94 -3.82 2.78
N LYS A 105 -7.57 -3.77 4.05
CA LYS A 105 -8.34 -3.17 5.13
C LYS A 105 -7.42 -2.27 5.95
N PRO A 106 -7.49 -0.93 5.78
CA PRO A 106 -6.68 -0.01 6.57
C PRO A 106 -6.94 -0.17 8.08
N SER A 107 -5.88 -0.08 8.87
CA SER A 107 -5.95 -0.02 10.33
C SER A 107 -5.52 1.37 10.82
N PRO A 108 -6.11 1.90 11.89
CA PRO A 108 -5.70 3.18 12.44
C PRO A 108 -4.30 3.09 13.07
N ASP A 109 -3.56 4.19 13.00
CA ASP A 109 -2.27 4.33 13.66
C ASP A 109 -2.42 4.58 15.18
N GLY A 110 -3.57 5.11 15.58
CA GLY A 110 -3.97 5.40 16.95
C GLY A 110 -5.20 6.30 16.98
N TYR A 111 -5.44 6.89 18.15
CA TYR A 111 -6.60 7.75 18.38
C TYR A 111 -6.14 9.16 18.74
N ILE A 112 -6.80 10.17 18.20
CA ILE A 112 -6.56 11.58 18.55
C ILE A 112 -7.67 12.12 19.44
N SER A 113 -7.32 13.06 20.31
CA SER A 113 -8.28 13.71 21.20
C SER A 113 -9.18 14.67 20.44
N ALA A 114 -10.44 14.81 20.88
CA ALA A 114 -11.39 15.79 20.39
C ALA A 114 -10.92 17.26 20.57
N VAL A 115 -9.98 17.50 21.51
CA VAL A 115 -9.40 18.83 21.72
C VAL A 115 -8.16 19.09 20.85
N THR A 116 -7.87 18.20 19.89
CA THR A 116 -6.85 18.45 18.88
C THR A 116 -7.23 19.70 18.08
N ASP A 117 -6.27 20.65 17.97
CA ASP A 117 -6.51 21.94 17.27
C ASP A 117 -6.53 21.75 15.75
N THR A 118 -7.64 21.19 15.26
CA THR A 118 -7.92 21.01 13.83
C THR A 118 -9.41 20.71 13.63
N ASP A 119 -9.92 21.00 12.45
CA ASP A 119 -11.22 20.50 12.01
C ASP A 119 -11.06 19.01 11.64
N ILE A 120 -11.43 18.12 12.57
CA ILE A 120 -11.31 16.66 12.40
C ILE A 120 -12.18 16.17 11.25
N ASP A 121 -13.35 16.75 11.07
CA ASP A 121 -14.29 16.34 10.00
C ASP A 121 -13.76 16.70 8.61
N ALA A 122 -12.99 17.79 8.48
CA ALA A 122 -12.30 18.12 7.24
C ALA A 122 -11.18 17.12 6.87
N LEU A 123 -10.75 16.27 7.79
CA LEU A 123 -9.79 15.19 7.54
C LEU A 123 -10.44 13.90 7.04
N ARG A 124 -11.76 13.79 7.09
CA ARG A 124 -12.50 12.62 6.62
C ARG A 124 -12.42 12.51 5.11
N VAL A 125 -12.27 11.28 4.64
CA VAL A 125 -12.34 10.99 3.20
C VAL A 125 -13.75 10.55 2.86
N SER A 126 -14.16 10.77 1.61
CA SER A 126 -15.51 10.48 1.14
C SER A 126 -15.51 9.50 -0.03
N LYS A 127 -16.50 8.62 -0.07
CA LYS A 127 -16.71 7.66 -1.16
C LYS A 127 -16.66 8.35 -2.53
N GLY A 128 -15.91 7.77 -3.45
CA GLY A 128 -15.69 8.31 -4.79
C GLY A 128 -14.51 9.27 -4.92
N GLN A 129 -13.86 9.68 -3.83
CA GLN A 129 -12.60 10.40 -3.91
C GLN A 129 -11.48 9.48 -4.40
N VAL A 130 -10.50 10.08 -5.06
CA VAL A 130 -9.21 9.44 -5.34
C VAL A 130 -8.18 10.00 -4.37
N LEU A 131 -7.50 9.12 -3.65
CA LEU A 131 -6.47 9.48 -2.68
C LEU A 131 -5.09 9.22 -3.27
N MET A 132 -4.13 10.09 -2.95
CA MET A 132 -2.75 9.90 -3.40
C MET A 132 -1.76 10.31 -2.32
N THR A 133 -0.73 9.48 -2.10
CA THR A 133 0.37 9.85 -1.21
C THR A 133 1.19 10.98 -1.82
N CYS A 134 1.46 12.02 -1.03
CA CYS A 134 2.10 13.25 -1.50
C CYS A 134 3.42 13.61 -0.79
N SER A 135 3.86 12.79 0.16
CA SER A 135 5.09 13.02 0.92
C SER A 135 5.84 11.70 1.16
N GLY A 136 7.15 11.71 1.03
CA GLY A 136 8.01 10.53 1.19
C GLY A 136 7.86 9.55 0.03
N THR A 137 7.07 8.49 0.19
CA THR A 137 6.68 7.62 -0.93
C THR A 137 5.49 8.22 -1.64
N ILE A 138 5.74 8.97 -2.71
CA ILE A 138 4.74 9.70 -3.47
C ILE A 138 4.11 8.86 -4.58
N GLY A 139 2.89 9.23 -5.03
CA GLY A 139 2.26 8.69 -6.23
C GLY A 139 1.60 7.32 -6.05
N LYS A 140 1.44 6.82 -4.81
CA LYS A 140 0.53 5.71 -4.53
C LYS A 140 -0.90 6.22 -4.57
N VAL A 141 -1.76 5.54 -5.32
CA VAL A 141 -3.12 5.97 -5.58
C VAL A 141 -4.12 4.92 -5.12
N SER A 142 -5.17 5.36 -4.42
CA SER A 142 -6.28 4.52 -3.98
C SER A 142 -7.62 5.19 -4.28
N PHE A 143 -8.67 4.39 -4.44
CA PHE A 143 -10.04 4.86 -4.64
C PHE A 143 -10.84 4.64 -3.36
N VAL A 144 -11.56 5.64 -2.88
CA VAL A 144 -12.37 5.53 -1.66
C VAL A 144 -13.66 4.78 -1.97
N SER A 145 -13.75 3.56 -1.45
CA SER A 145 -14.94 2.71 -1.43
C SER A 145 -15.51 2.62 -0.02
N ASP A 146 -16.48 1.74 0.21
CA ASP A 146 -17.16 1.62 1.52
C ASP A 146 -16.20 1.31 2.67
N THR A 147 -15.15 0.52 2.44
CA THR A 147 -14.12 0.23 3.48
C THR A 147 -13.41 1.48 4.00
N MET A 148 -13.23 2.51 3.17
CA MET A 148 -12.50 3.72 3.57
C MET A 148 -13.40 4.95 3.76
N ASP A 149 -14.68 4.87 3.43
CA ASP A 149 -15.58 5.99 3.56
C ASP A 149 -15.63 6.51 4.99
N ASN A 150 -15.61 7.83 5.15
CA ASN A 150 -15.65 8.51 6.45
C ASN A 150 -14.45 8.26 7.40
N LEU A 151 -13.38 7.58 6.96
CA LEU A 151 -12.16 7.44 7.76
C LEU A 151 -11.38 8.76 7.83
N ILE A 152 -10.72 9.00 8.99
CA ILE A 152 -9.94 10.21 9.27
C ILE A 152 -8.48 9.96 8.85
N PHE A 153 -8.04 10.52 7.73
CA PHE A 153 -6.66 10.43 7.29
C PHE A 153 -5.85 11.68 7.66
N SER A 154 -4.56 11.48 7.91
CA SER A 154 -3.66 12.60 8.20
C SER A 154 -3.55 13.57 7.00
N HIS A 155 -2.90 14.73 7.24
CA HIS A 155 -2.80 15.81 6.26
C HIS A 155 -1.90 15.46 5.04
N ASP A 156 -0.91 14.57 5.19
CA ASP A 156 0.04 14.21 4.13
C ASP A 156 -0.58 13.29 3.05
N LEU A 157 -1.78 13.63 2.61
CA LEU A 157 -2.56 12.90 1.63
C LEU A 157 -3.28 13.88 0.71
N LEU A 158 -3.03 13.79 -0.59
CA LEU A 158 -3.83 14.49 -1.59
C LEU A 158 -5.19 13.82 -1.74
N ARG A 159 -6.23 14.63 -1.61
CA ARG A 159 -7.63 14.28 -1.83
C ARG A 159 -8.05 14.87 -3.17
N ILE A 160 -8.44 14.04 -4.09
CA ILE A 160 -8.75 14.39 -5.48
C ILE A 160 -10.24 14.18 -5.69
N ASN A 161 -10.96 15.27 -5.98
CA ASN A 161 -12.37 15.27 -6.32
C ASN A 161 -12.54 15.49 -7.82
N CYS A 162 -13.22 14.58 -8.51
CA CYS A 162 -13.56 14.79 -9.90
C CYS A 162 -14.73 15.77 -10.04
N LYS A 163 -14.64 16.72 -10.98
CA LYS A 163 -15.73 17.66 -11.29
C LYS A 163 -16.99 16.93 -11.76
N LYS A 164 -16.80 15.85 -12.52
CA LYS A 164 -17.82 14.85 -12.82
C LYS A 164 -17.54 13.60 -11.98
N PRO A 165 -18.34 13.24 -10.98
CA PRO A 165 -18.11 12.06 -10.13
C PRO A 165 -17.94 10.75 -10.92
N SER A 166 -18.59 10.63 -12.07
CA SER A 166 -18.44 9.49 -12.98
C SER A 166 -17.03 9.27 -13.52
N ASP A 167 -16.19 10.29 -13.52
CA ASP A 167 -14.83 10.25 -14.05
C ASP A 167 -13.80 9.75 -13.03
N ALA A 168 -14.20 9.59 -11.75
CA ALA A 168 -13.28 9.27 -10.66
C ALA A 168 -12.52 7.96 -10.89
N GLY A 169 -13.19 6.91 -11.34
CA GLY A 169 -12.54 5.65 -11.66
C GLY A 169 -11.60 5.76 -12.86
N TYR A 170 -11.90 6.60 -13.85
CA TYR A 170 -11.01 6.87 -14.98
C TYR A 170 -9.74 7.61 -14.53
N VAL A 171 -9.90 8.66 -13.73
CA VAL A 171 -8.79 9.41 -13.16
C VAL A 171 -7.90 8.52 -12.29
N TYR A 172 -8.51 7.67 -11.45
CA TYR A 172 -7.78 6.67 -10.68
C TYR A 172 -6.96 5.74 -11.60
N ALA A 173 -7.60 5.15 -12.62
CA ALA A 173 -6.93 4.21 -13.53
C ALA A 173 -5.76 4.88 -14.27
N TYR A 174 -5.93 6.13 -14.69
CA TYR A 174 -4.87 6.90 -15.34
C TYR A 174 -3.69 7.15 -14.39
N LEU A 175 -3.93 7.68 -13.19
CA LEU A 175 -2.89 7.93 -12.19
C LEU A 175 -2.18 6.64 -11.75
N LYS A 176 -2.89 5.52 -11.73
CA LYS A 176 -2.35 4.19 -11.43
C LYS A 176 -1.54 3.62 -12.57
N SER A 177 -1.81 4.00 -13.81
CA SER A 177 -1.09 3.51 -14.99
C SER A 177 0.38 3.89 -14.94
N LYS A 178 1.24 3.07 -15.57
CA LYS A 178 2.68 3.39 -15.70
C LYS A 178 2.90 4.76 -16.35
N VAL A 179 2.09 5.12 -17.35
CA VAL A 179 2.19 6.38 -18.08
C VAL A 179 1.85 7.56 -17.17
N GLY A 180 0.64 7.59 -16.60
CA GLY A 180 0.18 8.69 -15.76
C GLY A 180 1.04 8.87 -14.51
N ASN A 181 1.41 7.75 -13.86
CA ASN A 181 2.24 7.78 -12.67
C ASN A 181 3.66 8.31 -12.95
N LYS A 182 4.30 7.88 -14.04
CA LYS A 182 5.63 8.37 -14.42
C LYS A 182 5.64 9.87 -14.72
N ILE A 183 4.64 10.38 -15.43
CA ILE A 183 4.50 11.81 -15.68
C ILE A 183 4.33 12.58 -14.38
N LEU A 184 3.45 12.11 -13.50
CA LEU A 184 3.19 12.70 -12.19
C LEU A 184 4.47 12.81 -11.35
N LEU A 185 5.25 11.74 -11.25
CA LEU A 185 6.45 11.69 -10.42
C LEU A 185 7.52 12.72 -10.82
N THR A 186 7.59 13.10 -12.08
CA THR A 186 8.53 14.16 -12.54
C THR A 186 8.14 15.56 -12.11
N ASN A 187 6.92 15.76 -11.62
CA ASN A 187 6.47 17.04 -11.06
C ASN A 187 6.79 17.18 -9.58
N SER A 188 7.33 16.13 -8.94
CA SER A 188 7.72 16.15 -7.54
C SER A 188 8.91 17.09 -7.28
N TYR A 189 9.04 17.52 -6.04
CA TYR A 189 10.16 18.34 -5.56
C TYR A 189 10.67 17.83 -4.20
N GLY A 190 11.84 18.33 -3.77
CA GLY A 190 12.46 17.96 -2.52
C GLY A 190 13.66 17.03 -2.70
N ALA A 191 14.80 17.39 -2.09
CA ALA A 191 16.06 16.67 -2.24
C ALA A 191 16.19 15.44 -1.32
N VAL A 192 15.60 15.50 -0.12
CA VAL A 192 15.67 14.42 0.89
C VAL A 192 14.33 13.71 1.03
N ILE A 193 13.26 14.48 1.17
CA ILE A 193 11.89 14.00 1.19
C ILE A 193 11.19 14.59 -0.02
N THR A 194 10.74 13.73 -0.92
CA THR A 194 10.00 14.16 -2.11
C THR A 194 8.56 14.50 -1.76
N HIS A 195 8.05 15.56 -2.38
CA HIS A 195 6.69 16.05 -2.19
C HIS A 195 6.00 16.33 -3.52
N ILE A 196 4.68 16.20 -3.51
CA ILE A 196 3.78 16.67 -4.58
C ILE A 196 2.67 17.48 -3.92
N GLU A 197 2.45 18.71 -4.40
CA GLU A 197 1.37 19.59 -3.98
C GLU A 197 0.22 19.55 -5.00
N PRO A 198 -0.98 20.07 -4.65
CA PRO A 198 -2.12 20.14 -5.57
C PRO A 198 -1.79 20.80 -6.91
N GLU A 199 -0.96 21.84 -6.91
CA GLU A 199 -0.55 22.59 -8.11
C GLU A 199 0.28 21.70 -9.07
N HIS A 200 1.12 20.82 -8.50
CA HIS A 200 1.94 19.89 -9.29
C HIS A 200 1.06 18.80 -9.94
N LEU A 201 0.06 18.31 -9.22
CA LEU A 201 -0.92 17.37 -9.76
C LEU A 201 -1.78 18.04 -10.85
N ALA A 202 -2.16 19.30 -10.64
CA ALA A 202 -3.03 20.03 -11.56
C ALA A 202 -2.46 20.12 -12.98
N THR A 203 -1.15 20.15 -13.12
CA THR A 203 -0.47 20.27 -14.44
C THR A 203 -0.30 18.94 -15.18
N VAL A 204 -0.67 17.82 -14.58
CA VAL A 204 -0.52 16.50 -15.22
C VAL A 204 -1.53 16.37 -16.37
N PRO A 205 -1.06 16.15 -17.61
CA PRO A 205 -1.93 15.94 -18.76
C PRO A 205 -2.62 14.57 -18.68
N ILE A 206 -3.88 14.52 -19.11
CA ILE A 206 -4.71 13.32 -19.19
C ILE A 206 -5.51 13.33 -20.49
N PRO A 207 -5.62 12.21 -21.23
CA PRO A 207 -6.48 12.14 -22.40
C PRO A 207 -7.95 12.34 -22.04
N ASP A 208 -8.64 13.24 -22.70
CA ASP A 208 -10.09 13.46 -22.53
C ASP A 208 -10.87 12.48 -23.43
N ALA A 209 -10.97 11.26 -22.96
CA ALA A 209 -11.69 10.20 -23.64
C ALA A 209 -13.21 10.45 -23.65
N PRO A 210 -13.97 9.89 -24.61
CA PRO A 210 -15.44 9.96 -24.58
C PRO A 210 -16.03 9.40 -23.30
N ASP A 211 -17.13 10.02 -22.79
CA ASP A 211 -17.78 9.65 -21.53
C ASP A 211 -18.10 8.15 -21.44
N ALA A 212 -18.52 7.51 -22.54
CA ALA A 212 -18.79 6.08 -22.58
C ALA A 212 -17.54 5.23 -22.26
N LEU A 213 -16.36 5.63 -22.70
CA LEU A 213 -15.11 4.94 -22.40
C LEU A 213 -14.64 5.21 -20.96
N LYS A 214 -14.77 6.45 -20.49
CA LYS A 214 -14.49 6.81 -19.09
C LYS A 214 -15.36 6.00 -18.14
N LEU A 215 -16.67 5.90 -18.41
CA LEU A 215 -17.61 5.07 -17.62
C LEU A 215 -17.24 3.59 -17.66
N LYS A 216 -16.88 3.04 -18.82
CA LYS A 216 -16.49 1.63 -18.92
C LYS A 216 -15.27 1.33 -18.04
N ILE A 217 -14.25 2.19 -18.08
CA ILE A 217 -13.04 2.05 -17.24
C ILE A 217 -13.41 2.25 -15.77
N GLY A 218 -14.18 3.29 -15.46
CA GLY A 218 -14.63 3.62 -14.11
C GLY A 218 -15.40 2.49 -13.45
N ASN A 219 -16.31 1.84 -14.18
CA ASN A 219 -17.09 0.70 -13.67
C ASN A 219 -16.22 -0.50 -13.33
N LEU A 220 -15.13 -0.74 -14.07
CA LEU A 220 -14.17 -1.80 -13.72
C LEU A 220 -13.44 -1.49 -12.42
N VAL A 221 -13.04 -0.23 -12.22
CA VAL A 221 -12.40 0.22 -10.97
C VAL A 221 -13.39 0.08 -9.80
N ILE A 222 -14.61 0.61 -9.94
CA ILE A 222 -15.65 0.51 -8.91
C ILE A 222 -15.91 -0.95 -8.57
N ARG A 223 -16.07 -1.83 -9.56
CA ARG A 223 -16.30 -3.26 -9.32
C ARG A 223 -15.14 -3.92 -8.56
N SER A 224 -13.90 -3.57 -8.89
CA SER A 224 -12.71 -4.06 -8.17
C SER A 224 -12.75 -3.70 -6.68
N TYR A 225 -13.10 -2.46 -6.37
CA TYR A 225 -13.20 -1.99 -4.98
C TYR A 225 -14.43 -2.54 -4.25
N THR A 226 -15.56 -2.72 -4.94
CA THR A 226 -16.74 -3.40 -4.36
C THR A 226 -16.40 -4.84 -3.95
N LEU A 227 -15.65 -5.58 -4.77
CA LEU A 227 -15.19 -6.93 -4.42
C LEU A 227 -14.26 -6.95 -3.21
N ARG A 228 -13.44 -5.93 -3.05
CA ARG A 228 -12.62 -5.74 -1.86
C ARG A 228 -13.50 -5.53 -0.61
N ASP A 229 -14.50 -4.65 -0.71
CA ASP A 229 -15.41 -4.35 0.40
C ASP A 229 -16.21 -5.61 0.81
N GLU A 230 -16.70 -6.37 -0.19
CA GLU A 230 -17.34 -7.66 0.03
C GLU A 230 -16.40 -8.66 0.73
N SER A 231 -15.15 -8.76 0.27
CA SER A 231 -14.13 -9.61 0.90
C SER A 231 -13.88 -9.22 2.36
N ASN A 232 -13.78 -7.93 2.66
CA ASN A 232 -13.60 -7.45 4.05
C ASN A 232 -14.80 -7.81 4.93
N THR A 233 -16.02 -7.66 4.41
CA THR A 233 -17.25 -8.04 5.12
C THR A 233 -17.27 -9.53 5.43
N LEU A 234 -16.96 -10.38 4.45
CA LEU A 234 -16.92 -11.84 4.63
C LEU A 234 -15.88 -12.28 5.68
N ILE A 235 -14.73 -11.64 5.72
CA ILE A 235 -13.71 -11.91 6.73
C ILE A 235 -14.19 -11.49 8.13
N ASP A 236 -14.88 -10.35 8.25
CA ASP A 236 -15.46 -9.90 9.51
C ASP A 236 -16.56 -10.86 9.99
N GLU A 237 -17.43 -11.33 9.09
CA GLU A 237 -18.46 -12.33 9.39
C GLU A 237 -17.84 -13.66 9.81
N ALA A 238 -16.81 -14.14 9.12
CA ALA A 238 -16.08 -15.35 9.48
C ALA A 238 -15.43 -15.23 10.86
N THR A 239 -14.82 -14.09 11.17
CA THR A 239 -14.22 -13.79 12.48
C THR A 239 -15.29 -13.77 13.58
N LYS A 240 -16.43 -13.12 13.30
CA LYS A 240 -17.57 -13.08 14.24
C LYS A 240 -18.09 -14.48 14.52
N LEU A 241 -18.32 -15.28 13.49
CA LEU A 241 -18.77 -16.67 13.65
C LEU A 241 -17.79 -17.50 14.48
N LEU A 242 -16.48 -17.36 14.22
CA LEU A 242 -15.44 -18.04 15.00
C LEU A 242 -15.52 -17.67 16.49
N ILE A 243 -15.65 -16.36 16.79
CA ILE A 243 -15.75 -15.86 18.17
C ILE A 243 -17.01 -16.41 18.86
N GLU A 244 -18.14 -16.41 18.16
CA GLU A 244 -19.42 -16.90 18.70
C GLU A 244 -19.38 -18.42 18.97
N GLU A 245 -18.92 -19.22 18.01
CA GLU A 245 -18.87 -20.68 18.13
C GLU A 245 -17.87 -21.16 19.21
N LEU A 246 -16.72 -20.50 19.29
CA LEU A 246 -15.72 -20.81 20.33
C LEU A 246 -16.00 -20.11 21.66
N LYS A 247 -17.07 -19.30 21.73
CA LYS A 247 -17.46 -18.52 22.94
C LYS A 247 -16.29 -17.68 23.47
N LEU A 248 -15.52 -17.08 22.56
CA LEU A 248 -14.36 -16.27 22.94
C LEU A 248 -14.81 -14.98 23.60
N PRO A 249 -14.42 -14.68 24.84
CA PRO A 249 -14.61 -13.37 25.43
C PRO A 249 -13.70 -12.34 24.74
N ALA A 250 -14.05 -11.06 24.85
CA ALA A 250 -13.18 -9.99 24.41
C ALA A 250 -11.81 -10.08 25.10
N ILE A 251 -10.73 -9.74 24.39
CA ILE A 251 -9.35 -9.78 24.92
C ILE A 251 -9.23 -8.95 26.20
N ASP A 252 -9.86 -7.78 26.24
CA ASP A 252 -9.90 -6.88 27.41
C ASP A 252 -10.41 -7.61 28.69
N ASN A 253 -11.29 -8.57 28.55
CA ASN A 253 -11.79 -9.36 29.69
C ASN A 253 -10.72 -10.33 30.26
N PHE A 254 -9.82 -10.83 29.40
CA PHE A 254 -8.68 -11.63 29.85
C PHE A 254 -7.63 -10.75 30.54
N GLU A 255 -7.41 -9.53 30.09
CA GLU A 255 -6.44 -8.59 30.67
C GLU A 255 -6.83 -8.20 32.08
N VAL A 256 -8.12 -7.92 32.32
CA VAL A 256 -8.65 -7.55 33.64
C VAL A 256 -8.34 -8.60 34.71
N ASP A 257 -8.35 -9.89 34.35
CA ASP A 257 -8.12 -10.99 35.30
C ASP A 257 -6.65 -11.38 35.43
N CYS A 258 -5.80 -10.97 34.47
CA CYS A 258 -4.39 -11.35 34.41
C CYS A 258 -3.44 -10.36 35.09
N PHE A 259 -3.80 -9.08 35.19
CA PHE A 259 -2.97 -8.03 35.74
C PHE A 259 -3.59 -7.36 36.97
N LYS A 260 -2.75 -6.87 37.89
CA LYS A 260 -3.21 -6.15 39.08
C LYS A 260 -3.77 -4.79 38.70
N LYS A 261 -5.03 -4.53 39.01
CA LYS A 261 -5.76 -3.29 38.68
C LYS A 261 -5.16 -1.98 39.24
N ASP A 262 -4.38 -2.08 40.32
CA ASP A 262 -3.90 -0.92 41.09
C ASP A 262 -2.38 -0.67 40.94
N ALA A 263 -1.71 -1.36 40.01
CA ALA A 263 -0.28 -1.19 39.81
C ALA A 263 -0.01 -0.15 38.70
N PRO A 264 0.92 0.81 38.90
CA PRO A 264 1.30 1.79 37.90
C PRO A 264 2.01 1.17 36.68
N VAL A 265 2.40 -0.10 36.81
CA VAL A 265 3.03 -0.89 35.74
C VAL A 265 2.44 -2.30 35.80
N GLU A 266 2.07 -2.85 34.65
CA GLU A 266 1.62 -4.24 34.54
C GLU A 266 2.73 -5.20 34.95
N THR A 267 2.49 -6.00 35.98
CA THR A 267 3.46 -6.94 36.51
C THR A 267 2.84 -8.33 36.69
N PHE A 268 3.61 -9.37 36.42
CA PHE A 268 3.23 -10.75 36.64
C PHE A 268 4.43 -11.59 37.11
N ASN A 269 4.17 -12.74 37.68
CA ASN A 269 5.19 -13.66 38.14
C ASN A 269 5.20 -14.91 37.25
N VAL A 270 6.40 -15.38 36.93
CA VAL A 270 6.61 -16.65 36.19
C VAL A 270 7.43 -17.59 37.07
N LYS A 271 7.03 -18.84 37.19
CA LYS A 271 7.83 -19.85 37.90
C LYS A 271 9.06 -20.18 37.05
N LEU A 272 10.18 -20.41 37.73
CA LEU A 272 11.43 -20.78 37.05
C LEU A 272 11.28 -22.06 36.21
N SER A 273 10.44 -23.00 36.62
CA SER A 273 10.10 -24.22 35.89
C SER A 273 9.33 -23.98 34.58
N GLU A 274 8.68 -22.82 34.46
CA GLU A 274 7.84 -22.44 33.30
C GLU A 274 8.56 -21.47 32.33
N MET A 275 9.78 -21.07 32.66
CA MET A 275 10.53 -20.07 31.87
C MET A 275 10.99 -20.56 30.50
N ASN A 276 11.02 -21.88 30.25
CA ASN A 276 11.39 -22.46 28.95
C ASN A 276 12.69 -21.92 28.36
N TYR A 277 13.69 -21.59 29.20
CA TYR A 277 14.95 -20.92 28.84
C TYR A 277 14.78 -19.55 28.18
N ARG A 278 13.64 -18.91 28.40
CA ARG A 278 13.36 -17.56 27.87
C ARG A 278 13.08 -16.60 29.01
N LEU A 279 13.70 -15.41 28.95
CA LEU A 279 13.62 -14.37 29.97
C LEU A 279 12.76 -13.17 29.53
N GLU A 280 12.30 -13.16 28.28
CA GLU A 280 11.54 -12.04 27.74
C GLU A 280 10.12 -12.01 28.33
N ALA A 281 9.76 -10.89 28.95
CA ALA A 281 8.43 -10.71 29.53
C ALA A 281 7.30 -10.95 28.51
N SER A 282 7.47 -10.51 27.27
CA SER A 282 6.50 -10.69 26.20
C SER A 282 6.19 -12.16 25.85
N TYR A 283 7.10 -13.08 26.17
CA TYR A 283 6.89 -14.52 25.98
C TYR A 283 5.97 -15.12 27.06
N HIS A 284 5.97 -14.53 28.25
CA HIS A 284 5.29 -15.05 29.43
C HIS A 284 4.04 -14.26 29.81
N VAL A 285 3.50 -13.49 28.91
CA VAL A 285 2.28 -12.69 29.18
C VAL A 285 1.13 -13.61 29.60
N PRO A 286 0.55 -13.44 30.81
CA PRO A 286 -0.46 -14.34 31.35
C PRO A 286 -1.72 -14.50 30.53
N ILE A 287 -2.03 -13.50 29.69
CA ILE A 287 -3.20 -13.53 28.79
C ILE A 287 -3.14 -14.71 27.81
N VAL A 288 -1.96 -15.12 27.36
CA VAL A 288 -1.79 -16.27 26.45
C VAL A 288 -2.24 -17.56 27.14
N ASP A 289 -1.83 -17.77 28.38
CA ASP A 289 -2.25 -18.95 29.18
C ASP A 289 -3.76 -18.94 29.47
N ALA A 290 -4.33 -17.76 29.72
CA ALA A 290 -5.76 -17.59 29.90
C ALA A 290 -6.56 -17.96 28.65
N ILE A 291 -6.09 -17.54 27.47
CA ILE A 291 -6.68 -17.90 26.18
C ILE A 291 -6.61 -19.41 25.95
N VAL A 292 -5.44 -20.03 26.16
CA VAL A 292 -5.26 -21.47 25.96
C VAL A 292 -6.20 -22.25 26.88
N LYS A 293 -6.27 -21.91 28.17
CA LYS A 293 -7.22 -22.54 29.15
C LYS A 293 -8.68 -22.36 28.74
N HIS A 294 -9.01 -21.22 28.12
CA HIS A 294 -10.36 -21.00 27.62
C HIS A 294 -10.68 -21.96 26.47
N PHE A 295 -9.76 -22.12 25.52
CA PHE A 295 -9.91 -23.09 24.43
C PHE A 295 -10.06 -24.52 24.97
N GLU A 296 -9.20 -24.94 25.89
CA GLU A 296 -9.26 -26.26 26.51
C GLU A 296 -10.61 -26.53 27.19
N LYS A 297 -11.27 -25.49 27.71
CA LYS A 297 -12.57 -25.60 28.36
C LYS A 297 -13.75 -25.71 27.40
N TYR A 298 -13.70 -25.01 26.25
CA TYR A 298 -14.87 -24.85 25.40
C TYR A 298 -14.73 -25.50 24.01
N ALA A 299 -13.52 -25.76 23.52
CA ALA A 299 -13.31 -26.46 22.28
C ALA A 299 -13.41 -27.98 22.47
N ALA A 300 -13.89 -28.67 21.43
CA ALA A 300 -13.96 -30.14 21.43
C ALA A 300 -12.57 -30.78 21.43
N GLU A 301 -11.60 -30.16 20.78
CA GLU A 301 -10.19 -30.54 20.74
C GLU A 301 -9.31 -29.30 20.52
N VAL A 302 -8.18 -29.25 21.19
CA VAL A 302 -7.16 -28.20 20.99
C VAL A 302 -5.91 -28.88 20.45
N THR A 303 -5.37 -28.34 19.34
CA THR A 303 -4.16 -28.85 18.70
C THR A 303 -3.23 -27.69 18.30
N ILE A 304 -2.03 -27.99 17.89
CA ILE A 304 -1.04 -27.02 17.45
C ILE A 304 -1.00 -26.92 15.91
N ILE A 305 -0.62 -25.77 15.39
CA ILE A 305 -0.48 -25.57 13.92
C ILE A 305 0.49 -26.58 13.29
N GLY A 306 1.50 -27.03 14.05
CA GLY A 306 2.47 -28.06 13.60
C GLY A 306 1.94 -29.50 13.58
N ASP A 307 0.71 -29.76 14.02
CA ASP A 307 0.08 -31.08 13.91
C ASP A 307 -0.09 -31.43 12.42
N LYS A 308 0.30 -32.65 12.04
CA LYS A 308 0.25 -33.12 10.65
C LYS A 308 -1.15 -33.14 10.05
N ARG A 309 -2.19 -33.15 10.87
CA ARG A 309 -3.60 -33.04 10.44
C ARG A 309 -3.94 -31.63 9.98
N ILE A 310 -3.21 -30.62 10.46
CA ILE A 310 -3.44 -29.20 10.20
C ILE A 310 -2.45 -28.68 9.15
N SER A 311 -1.16 -29.00 9.30
CA SER A 311 -0.11 -28.48 8.45
C SER A 311 0.94 -29.57 8.12
N ASN A 312 1.26 -29.68 6.84
CA ASN A 312 2.31 -30.61 6.39
C ASN A 312 3.71 -30.12 6.77
N ASN A 313 3.91 -28.82 6.77
CA ASN A 313 5.21 -28.20 7.06
C ASN A 313 5.03 -26.75 7.51
N VAL A 314 5.67 -26.40 8.61
CA VAL A 314 5.79 -25.00 9.07
C VAL A 314 7.26 -24.66 9.08
N PHE A 315 7.68 -23.75 8.20
CA PHE A 315 9.08 -23.39 8.06
C PHE A 315 9.28 -21.88 7.89
N LEU A 316 10.44 -21.40 8.26
CA LEU A 316 10.91 -20.05 8.02
C LEU A 316 12.09 -20.11 7.06
N PRO A 317 12.01 -19.44 5.90
CA PRO A 317 13.18 -19.35 5.00
C PRO A 317 14.36 -18.69 5.71
N GLY A 318 15.55 -19.26 5.57
CA GLY A 318 16.75 -18.71 6.18
C GLY A 318 17.06 -17.29 5.65
N ARG A 319 17.76 -16.49 6.46
CA ARG A 319 18.21 -15.14 6.06
C ARG A 319 19.23 -15.22 4.93
N PHE A 320 19.18 -14.28 4.00
CA PHE A 320 20.13 -14.18 2.89
C PHE A 320 20.37 -12.74 2.44
N LYS A 321 21.49 -12.48 1.84
CA LYS A 321 21.81 -11.21 1.19
C LYS A 321 21.02 -11.12 -0.11
N ARG A 322 20.14 -10.13 -0.22
CA ARG A 322 19.31 -9.92 -1.40
C ARG A 322 20.07 -9.13 -2.45
N VAL A 323 20.07 -9.63 -3.67
CA VAL A 323 20.58 -8.93 -4.84
C VAL A 323 19.37 -8.56 -5.69
N TYR A 324 19.06 -7.27 -5.73
CA TYR A 324 17.95 -6.74 -6.49
C TYR A 324 18.42 -6.32 -7.88
N VAL A 325 17.52 -6.47 -8.83
CA VAL A 325 17.69 -6.10 -10.24
C VAL A 325 16.44 -5.37 -10.73
N ASP A 326 16.51 -4.77 -11.91
CA ASP A 326 15.37 -4.11 -12.54
C ASP A 326 14.32 -5.12 -13.03
N GLU A 327 13.12 -4.60 -13.33
CA GLU A 327 12.04 -5.37 -13.97
C GLU A 327 12.53 -6.03 -15.26
N GLY A 328 12.20 -7.30 -15.44
CA GLY A 328 12.63 -8.11 -16.58
C GLY A 328 13.94 -8.88 -16.38
N TYR A 329 14.75 -8.55 -15.35
CA TYR A 329 16.03 -9.22 -15.07
C TYR A 329 15.97 -10.12 -13.83
N GLY A 330 14.82 -10.23 -13.20
CA GLY A 330 14.65 -11.01 -11.98
C GLY A 330 13.26 -11.54 -11.79
N ARG A 331 13.06 -12.27 -10.69
CA ARG A 331 11.73 -12.70 -10.24
C ARG A 331 11.17 -11.71 -9.22
N VAL A 332 9.88 -11.47 -9.31
CA VAL A 332 9.13 -10.64 -8.36
C VAL A 332 9.32 -11.19 -6.95
N PHE A 333 9.64 -10.29 -6.02
CA PHE A 333 9.83 -10.61 -4.61
C PHE A 333 8.95 -9.68 -3.75
N PHE A 334 8.04 -10.28 -3.01
CA PHE A 334 7.17 -9.57 -2.08
C PHE A 334 7.71 -9.61 -0.67
N GLY A 335 7.63 -8.50 0.03
CA GLY A 335 7.85 -8.41 1.47
C GLY A 335 6.54 -8.64 2.25
N GLY A 336 6.63 -8.91 3.55
CA GLY A 336 5.47 -9.21 4.38
C GLY A 336 4.36 -8.14 4.31
N LYS A 337 4.70 -6.84 4.27
CA LYS A 337 3.71 -5.77 4.16
C LYS A 337 2.88 -5.86 2.87
N GLN A 338 3.49 -6.27 1.77
CA GLN A 338 2.83 -6.34 0.47
C GLN A 338 1.75 -7.43 0.38
N LEU A 339 1.74 -8.38 1.31
CA LEU A 339 0.67 -9.39 1.42
C LEU A 339 -0.67 -8.77 1.82
N PHE A 340 -0.65 -7.62 2.48
CA PHE A 340 -1.84 -6.91 2.95
C PHE A 340 -2.26 -5.77 2.02
N GLU A 341 -1.49 -5.48 0.97
CA GLU A 341 -1.82 -4.46 -0.02
C GLU A 341 -2.78 -5.03 -1.07
N LEU A 342 -3.82 -4.28 -1.42
CA LEU A 342 -4.80 -4.65 -2.46
C LEU A 342 -4.13 -4.85 -3.83
N ASP A 343 -3.14 -3.99 -4.11
CA ASP A 343 -2.31 -4.07 -5.31
C ASP A 343 -0.87 -3.75 -4.89
N PRO A 344 -0.02 -4.78 -4.73
CA PRO A 344 1.33 -4.60 -4.22
C PRO A 344 2.13 -3.59 -5.02
N THR A 345 2.58 -2.54 -4.34
CA THR A 345 3.40 -1.47 -4.92
C THR A 345 4.87 -1.65 -4.56
N ASN A 346 5.76 -0.88 -5.23
CA ASN A 346 7.21 -0.97 -5.02
C ASN A 346 7.75 -2.40 -5.19
N THR A 347 7.27 -3.06 -6.22
CA THR A 347 7.70 -4.41 -6.58
C THR A 347 9.22 -4.46 -6.72
N LYS A 348 9.84 -5.40 -6.05
CA LYS A 348 11.28 -5.67 -6.14
C LYS A 348 11.50 -6.95 -6.93
N TYR A 349 12.61 -7.00 -7.63
CA TYR A 349 12.97 -8.18 -8.41
C TYR A 349 14.28 -8.74 -7.89
N LEU A 350 14.30 -10.02 -7.51
CA LEU A 350 15.52 -10.72 -7.10
C LEU A 350 16.21 -11.30 -8.32
N SER A 351 17.53 -11.11 -8.39
CA SER A 351 18.36 -11.65 -9.45
C SER A 351 18.22 -13.17 -9.58
N ILE A 352 17.84 -13.65 -10.76
CA ILE A 352 17.73 -15.08 -11.05
C ILE A 352 19.12 -15.73 -10.93
N SER A 353 20.15 -15.15 -11.55
CA SER A 353 21.50 -15.73 -11.55
C SER A 353 22.11 -15.93 -10.15
N LYS A 354 21.71 -15.09 -9.18
CA LYS A 354 22.23 -15.18 -7.81
C LYS A 354 21.33 -15.98 -6.85
N HIS A 355 20.06 -16.17 -7.17
CA HIS A 355 19.07 -16.72 -6.23
C HIS A 355 18.18 -17.84 -6.80
N ASP A 356 18.38 -18.30 -8.04
CA ASP A 356 17.45 -19.24 -8.72
C ASP A 356 17.20 -20.51 -7.90
N LYS A 357 18.26 -21.15 -7.42
CA LYS A 357 18.13 -22.35 -6.59
C LYS A 357 17.26 -22.11 -5.35
N ARG A 358 17.57 -21.03 -4.62
CA ARG A 358 16.85 -20.70 -3.39
C ARG A 358 15.40 -20.27 -3.65
N MET A 359 15.15 -19.56 -4.75
CA MET A 359 13.81 -19.19 -5.15
C MET A 359 12.93 -20.43 -5.36
N LYS A 360 13.43 -21.42 -6.08
CA LYS A 360 12.70 -22.68 -6.37
C LYS A 360 12.50 -23.56 -5.14
N GLU A 361 13.49 -23.62 -4.25
CA GLU A 361 13.48 -24.54 -3.11
C GLU A 361 12.79 -23.97 -1.87
N GLU A 362 12.95 -22.66 -1.58
CA GLU A 362 12.57 -22.07 -0.30
C GLU A 362 11.58 -20.91 -0.39
N LEU A 363 11.56 -20.16 -1.48
CA LEU A 363 10.84 -18.89 -1.55
C LEU A 363 9.60 -18.92 -2.47
N GLU A 364 9.53 -19.87 -3.40
CA GLU A 364 8.42 -19.99 -4.31
C GLU A 364 7.18 -20.58 -3.62
N LEU A 365 6.08 -19.84 -3.61
CA LEU A 365 4.80 -20.35 -3.17
C LEU A 365 4.33 -21.43 -4.16
N LYS A 366 4.24 -22.66 -3.71
CA LYS A 366 3.79 -23.79 -4.53
C LYS A 366 2.28 -23.73 -4.75
N GLU A 367 1.83 -24.19 -5.89
CA GLU A 367 0.44 -24.12 -6.39
C GLU A 367 -0.63 -24.80 -5.51
N ASN A 368 -0.24 -25.53 -4.47
CA ASN A 368 -1.17 -26.28 -3.60
C ASN A 368 -2.13 -25.40 -2.78
N LEU A 369 -2.05 -24.07 -2.90
CA LEU A 369 -3.01 -23.10 -2.33
C LEU A 369 -4.14 -22.72 -3.31
N ARG A 370 -4.14 -23.26 -4.55
CA ARG A 370 -5.18 -22.92 -5.55
C ARG A 370 -6.47 -23.72 -5.42
N ASN A 371 -6.53 -24.69 -4.49
CA ASN A 371 -7.68 -25.60 -4.34
C ASN A 371 -8.38 -25.47 -2.98
N LEU A 372 -8.31 -24.28 -2.36
CA LEU A 372 -9.13 -23.93 -1.20
C LEU A 372 -10.23 -22.96 -1.63
#